data_95f0eb8e711a1880d864f7533b9867e0
#
_entry.id   95f0eb8e711a1880d864f7533b9867e0
#
_cell.length_a   1.000
_cell.length_b   1.000
_cell.length_c   1.000
_cell.angle_alpha   90.00
_cell.angle_beta   90.00
_cell.angle_gamma   90.00
#
_symmetry.space_group_name_H-M   'P 1'
#
loop_
_entity.id
_entity.type
_entity.pdbx_description
1 polymer ?
#
loop_
_entity_poly.entity_id
_entity_poly.type
_entity_poly.pdbx_seq_one_letter_code
_entity_poly.pdbx_strand_id
1 'polypeptide(L)'
;MINHSLSDISVDTWVQGEPGALSNLVGSVVLIEVFQVNCPGCFIYSLPKAIELHEKYHDQGLIVIGLATAFEDYDKNTLENLRKLVETGEVIGQTFKALNQYGQLSEGKLQWKIPFAVGMDRVVAETEPVTDERVQRYARE
;
A
#
# COMPACT_ATOMS: atom_id res chain seq x y z
N MET A 1 -2.64 15.64 20.95
CA MET A 1 -3.03 14.79 19.78
C MET A 1 -2.96 15.65 18.54
N ILE A 2 -2.14 15.27 17.59
CA ILE A 2 -2.02 15.99 16.32
C ILE A 2 -3.14 15.50 15.42
N ASN A 3 -4.02 16.40 15.01
CA ASN A 3 -5.06 16.08 14.04
C ASN A 3 -4.45 16.15 12.64
N HIS A 4 -4.22 15.00 12.02
CA HIS A 4 -3.87 14.90 10.62
C HIS A 4 -5.13 14.83 9.77
N SER A 5 -5.15 15.57 8.69
CA SER A 5 -6.22 15.51 7.70
C SER A 5 -5.88 14.48 6.62
N LEU A 6 -6.90 13.84 6.05
CA LEU A 6 -6.73 13.02 4.83
C LEU A 6 -6.08 13.81 3.69
N SER A 7 -6.24 15.12 3.66
CA SER A 7 -5.56 16.00 2.69
C SER A 7 -4.03 16.03 2.86
N ASP A 8 -3.51 15.60 4.00
CA ASP A 8 -2.07 15.53 4.24
C ASP A 8 -1.42 14.27 3.61
N ILE A 9 -2.23 13.32 3.20
CA ILE A 9 -1.79 12.11 2.52
C ILE A 9 -1.90 12.32 1.02
N SER A 10 -0.80 12.15 0.32
CA SER A 10 -0.77 12.22 -1.13
C SER A 10 -0.30 10.89 -1.73
N VAL A 11 -1.02 10.44 -2.75
CA VAL A 11 -0.66 9.27 -3.54
C VAL A 11 -0.07 9.77 -4.85
N ASP A 12 1.15 9.35 -5.16
CA ASP A 12 1.84 9.79 -6.37
C ASP A 12 1.22 9.17 -7.63
N THR A 13 0.99 7.87 -7.59
CA THR A 13 0.46 7.13 -8.74
C THR A 13 -0.54 6.07 -8.28
N TRP A 14 -1.76 6.09 -8.83
CA TRP A 14 -2.73 5.01 -8.66
C TRP A 14 -2.44 3.91 -9.69
N VAL A 15 -2.37 2.66 -9.22
CA VAL A 15 -2.14 1.48 -10.08
C VAL A 15 -3.40 0.63 -10.24
N GLN A 16 -4.33 0.74 -9.31
CA GLN A 16 -5.62 0.06 -9.34
C GLN A 16 -6.67 0.90 -8.65
N GLY A 17 -7.78 1.14 -9.34
CA GLY A 17 -8.84 2.00 -8.84
C GLY A 17 -8.36 3.43 -8.57
N GLU A 18 -9.28 4.31 -8.30
CA GLU A 18 -9.00 5.66 -7.85
C GLU A 18 -10.21 6.13 -7.04
N PRO A 19 -10.06 6.32 -5.72
CA PRO A 19 -11.20 6.71 -4.89
C PRO A 19 -11.57 8.19 -5.04
N GLY A 20 -10.95 8.90 -5.97
CA GLY A 20 -11.03 10.35 -6.10
C GLY A 20 -10.04 11.06 -5.17
N ALA A 21 -10.19 12.36 -5.01
CA ALA A 21 -9.38 13.09 -4.04
C ALA A 21 -9.67 12.58 -2.62
N LEU A 22 -8.63 12.31 -1.84
CA LEU A 22 -8.79 11.82 -0.47
C LEU A 22 -9.61 12.78 0.39
N SER A 23 -9.53 14.09 0.10
CA SER A 23 -10.37 15.11 0.75
C SER A 23 -11.87 14.89 0.56
N ASN A 24 -12.30 14.21 -0.50
CA ASN A 24 -13.70 13.90 -0.77
C ASN A 24 -14.22 12.72 0.06
N LEU A 25 -13.34 12.04 0.80
CA LEU A 25 -13.69 10.91 1.66
C LEU A 25 -14.02 11.33 3.10
N VAL A 26 -14.02 12.64 3.37
CA VAL A 26 -14.41 13.19 4.68
C VAL A 26 -15.84 12.75 5.02
N GLY A 27 -16.01 12.24 6.24
CA GLY A 27 -17.27 11.65 6.71
C GLY A 27 -17.36 10.13 6.58
N SER A 28 -16.41 9.53 5.87
CA SER A 28 -16.28 8.07 5.77
C SER A 28 -15.19 7.56 6.70
N VAL A 29 -15.28 6.29 7.10
CA VAL A 29 -14.15 5.60 7.74
C VAL A 29 -13.22 5.09 6.64
N VAL A 30 -11.97 5.51 6.71
CA VAL A 30 -10.95 5.14 5.72
C VAL A 30 -9.85 4.35 6.41
N LEU A 31 -9.59 3.14 5.94
CA LEU A 31 -8.47 2.31 6.35
C LEU A 31 -7.39 2.39 5.27
N ILE A 32 -6.22 2.86 5.65
CA ILE A 32 -5.06 2.89 4.75
C ILE A 32 -4.09 1.81 5.21
N GLU A 33 -3.91 0.80 4.37
CA GLU A 33 -2.91 -0.24 4.56
C GLU A 33 -1.63 0.17 3.84
N VAL A 34 -0.62 0.52 4.63
CA VAL A 34 0.71 0.87 4.11
C VAL A 34 1.56 -0.38 4.03
N PHE A 35 2.10 -0.68 2.86
CA PHE A 35 2.88 -1.90 2.63
C PHE A 35 4.04 -1.68 1.67
N GLN A 36 4.95 -2.63 1.65
CA GLN A 36 6.00 -2.74 0.63
C GLN A 36 5.80 -4.04 -0.16
N VAL A 37 6.13 -4.04 -1.44
CA VAL A 37 6.03 -5.27 -2.26
C VAL A 37 7.03 -6.33 -1.81
N ASN A 38 8.17 -5.92 -1.27
CA ASN A 38 9.15 -6.81 -0.65
C ASN A 38 8.96 -6.84 0.89
N CYS A 39 7.83 -7.38 1.32
CA CYS A 39 7.47 -7.46 2.75
C CYS A 39 6.64 -8.72 3.01
N PRO A 40 7.27 -9.84 3.41
CA PRO A 40 6.54 -11.09 3.67
C PRO A 40 5.39 -10.93 4.66
N GLY A 41 5.60 -10.22 5.76
CA GLY A 41 4.56 -9.97 6.75
C GLY A 41 3.35 -9.23 6.22
N CYS A 42 3.55 -8.31 5.28
CA CYS A 42 2.46 -7.60 4.62
C CYS A 42 1.54 -8.57 3.86
N PHE A 43 2.10 -9.56 3.19
CA PHE A 43 1.34 -10.53 2.38
C PHE A 43 0.78 -11.69 3.20
N ILE A 44 1.41 -12.04 4.30
CA ILE A 44 0.95 -13.14 5.17
C ILE A 44 -0.13 -12.65 6.15
N TYR A 45 -0.05 -11.40 6.61
CA TYR A 45 -0.91 -10.90 7.69
C TYR A 45 -1.72 -9.66 7.32
N SER A 46 -1.07 -8.53 7.01
CA SER A 46 -1.78 -7.25 6.99
C SER A 46 -2.65 -7.04 5.76
N LEU A 47 -2.18 -7.36 4.56
CA LEU A 47 -3.01 -7.29 3.35
C LEU A 47 -4.19 -8.25 3.40
N PRO A 48 -4.04 -9.54 3.78
CA PRO A 48 -5.18 -10.42 3.99
C PRO A 48 -6.18 -9.88 5.01
N LYS A 49 -5.71 -9.25 6.08
CA LYS A 49 -6.60 -8.63 7.08
C LYS A 49 -7.34 -7.42 6.54
N ALA A 50 -6.66 -6.59 5.77
CA ALA A 50 -7.30 -5.44 5.10
C ALA A 50 -8.37 -5.89 4.10
N ILE A 51 -8.11 -6.97 3.36
CA ILE A 51 -9.07 -7.58 2.43
C ILE A 51 -10.29 -8.11 3.19
N GLU A 52 -10.08 -8.83 4.29
CA GLU A 52 -11.17 -9.32 5.16
C GLU A 52 -12.07 -8.17 5.65
N LEU A 53 -11.47 -7.08 6.11
CA LEU A 53 -12.20 -5.91 6.57
C LEU A 53 -12.96 -5.21 5.44
N HIS A 54 -12.34 -5.11 4.26
CA HIS A 54 -12.99 -4.57 3.07
C HIS A 54 -14.23 -5.41 2.69
N GLU A 55 -14.08 -6.72 2.59
CA GLU A 55 -15.17 -7.62 2.24
C GLU A 55 -16.33 -7.54 3.24
N LYS A 56 -16.00 -7.40 4.52
CA LYS A 56 -17.00 -7.36 5.60
C LYS A 56 -17.73 -6.03 5.72
N TYR A 57 -17.07 -4.92 5.48
CA TYR A 57 -17.58 -3.60 5.85
C TYR A 57 -17.73 -2.59 4.70
N HIS A 58 -17.31 -2.91 3.47
CA HIS A 58 -17.43 -1.94 2.37
C HIS A 58 -18.88 -1.56 2.08
N ASP A 59 -19.84 -2.48 2.23
CA ASP A 59 -21.27 -2.20 2.09
C ASP A 59 -21.82 -1.28 3.20
N GLN A 60 -21.08 -1.15 4.29
CA GLN A 60 -21.40 -0.27 5.42
C GLN A 60 -20.65 1.05 5.37
N GLY A 61 -19.93 1.33 4.27
CA GLY A 61 -19.25 2.57 4.02
C GLY A 61 -17.75 2.60 4.36
N LEU A 62 -17.14 1.47 4.74
CA LEU A 62 -15.69 1.41 4.90
C LEU A 62 -14.98 1.54 3.56
N ILE A 63 -14.04 2.46 3.48
CA ILE A 63 -13.15 2.63 2.32
C ILE A 63 -11.78 2.12 2.71
N VAL A 64 -11.27 1.13 1.97
CA VAL A 64 -9.91 0.62 2.16
C VAL A 64 -9.03 1.05 0.99
N ILE A 65 -7.84 1.50 1.30
CA ILE A 65 -6.84 1.92 0.32
C ILE A 65 -5.52 1.23 0.66
N GLY A 66 -4.90 0.58 -0.31
CA GLY A 66 -3.54 0.09 -0.22
C GLY A 66 -2.57 1.18 -0.69
N LEU A 67 -1.62 1.55 0.15
CA LEU A 67 -0.57 2.50 -0.17
C LEU A 67 0.78 1.81 -0.13
N ALA A 68 1.34 1.52 -1.29
CA ALA A 68 2.67 0.96 -1.39
C ALA A 68 3.72 2.06 -1.24
N THR A 69 4.76 1.76 -0.50
CA THR A 69 5.88 2.68 -0.25
C THR A 69 7.21 1.94 -0.32
N ALA A 70 8.31 2.63 -0.12
CA ALA A 70 9.63 2.05 0.04
C ALA A 70 10.42 2.84 1.08
N PHE A 71 10.85 2.17 2.13
CA PHE A 71 11.82 2.68 3.11
C PHE A 71 13.04 1.77 3.24
N GLU A 72 13.05 0.66 2.54
CA GLU A 72 14.19 -0.25 2.36
C GLU A 72 14.05 -0.99 1.02
N ASP A 73 15.06 -1.69 0.57
CA ASP A 73 15.05 -2.47 -0.67
C ASP A 73 14.48 -1.69 -1.86
N TYR A 74 14.98 -0.48 -2.09
CA TYR A 74 14.48 0.45 -3.10
C TYR A 74 14.51 -0.12 -4.52
N ASP A 75 15.41 -1.07 -4.79
CA ASP A 75 15.52 -1.78 -6.05
C ASP A 75 14.36 -2.78 -6.28
N LYS A 76 13.68 -3.19 -5.21
CA LYS A 76 12.57 -4.15 -5.23
C LYS A 76 11.22 -3.47 -5.01
N ASN A 77 11.16 -2.48 -4.12
CA ASN A 77 9.94 -1.74 -3.79
C ASN A 77 9.67 -0.64 -4.83
N THR A 78 9.42 -1.04 -6.07
CA THR A 78 9.28 -0.17 -7.22
C THR A 78 7.84 -0.14 -7.74
N LEU A 79 7.51 0.92 -8.46
CA LEU A 79 6.21 1.04 -9.15
C LEU A 79 6.02 -0.11 -10.17
N GLU A 80 7.09 -0.51 -10.87
CA GLU A 80 7.03 -1.62 -11.81
C GLU A 80 6.62 -2.93 -11.12
N ASN A 81 7.25 -3.26 -9.99
CA ASN A 81 6.92 -4.46 -9.23
C ASN A 81 5.52 -4.39 -8.62
N LEU A 82 5.07 -3.21 -8.21
CA LEU A 82 3.70 -3.01 -7.75
C LEU A 82 2.68 -3.25 -8.87
N ARG A 83 2.95 -2.77 -10.09
CA ARG A 83 2.10 -3.04 -11.25
C ARG A 83 2.01 -4.52 -11.56
N LYS A 84 3.13 -5.23 -11.58
CA LYS A 84 3.17 -6.69 -11.79
C LYS A 84 2.33 -7.42 -10.75
N LEU A 85 2.46 -7.05 -9.48
CA LEU A 85 1.66 -7.61 -8.40
C LEU A 85 0.16 -7.46 -8.67
N VAL A 86 -0.27 -6.24 -8.98
CA VAL A 86 -1.70 -5.92 -9.16
C VAL A 86 -2.25 -6.53 -10.44
N GLU A 87 -1.51 -6.50 -11.53
CA GLU A 87 -1.96 -6.96 -12.85
C GLU A 87 -1.88 -8.48 -13.00
N THR A 88 -0.84 -9.11 -12.46
CA THR A 88 -0.53 -10.53 -12.73
C THR A 88 -0.47 -11.39 -11.46
N GLY A 89 -0.41 -10.81 -10.28
CA GLY A 89 -0.19 -11.53 -9.03
C GLY A 89 1.28 -11.93 -8.78
N GLU A 90 2.20 -11.45 -9.60
CA GLU A 90 3.63 -11.73 -9.40
C GLU A 90 4.14 -11.07 -8.14
N VAL A 91 4.85 -11.84 -7.34
CA VAL A 91 5.55 -11.39 -6.12
C VAL A 91 7.05 -11.56 -6.27
N ILE A 92 7.81 -10.78 -5.53
CA ILE A 92 9.27 -10.70 -5.70
C ILE A 92 10.01 -10.87 -4.36
N GLY A 93 11.31 -11.08 -4.46
CA GLY A 93 12.25 -11.03 -3.34
C GLY A 93 11.89 -11.93 -2.17
N GLN A 94 11.93 -11.40 -0.97
CA GLN A 94 11.62 -12.12 0.26
C GLN A 94 10.14 -12.49 0.36
N THR A 95 9.26 -11.69 -0.22
CA THR A 95 7.83 -12.02 -0.31
C THR A 95 7.63 -13.31 -1.09
N PHE A 96 8.24 -13.42 -2.25
CA PHE A 96 8.20 -14.65 -3.06
C PHE A 96 8.72 -15.86 -2.28
N LYS A 97 9.90 -15.74 -1.66
CA LYS A 97 10.52 -16.83 -0.90
C LYS A 97 9.61 -17.32 0.21
N ALA A 98 9.07 -16.41 1.01
CA ALA A 98 8.21 -16.77 2.14
C ALA A 98 6.90 -17.41 1.69
N LEU A 99 6.20 -16.82 0.74
CA LEU A 99 4.93 -17.35 0.25
C LEU A 99 5.10 -18.68 -0.46
N ASN A 100 6.18 -18.86 -1.21
CA ASN A 100 6.50 -20.12 -1.86
C ASN A 100 6.80 -21.22 -0.83
N GLN A 101 7.56 -20.89 0.21
CA GLN A 101 7.87 -21.82 1.29
C GLN A 101 6.61 -22.32 2.01
N TYR A 102 5.63 -21.46 2.21
CA TYR A 102 4.36 -21.80 2.86
C TYR A 102 3.30 -22.35 1.90
N GLY A 103 3.62 -22.57 0.64
CA GLY A 103 2.69 -23.12 -0.34
C GLY A 103 1.53 -22.17 -0.70
N GLN A 104 1.72 -20.87 -0.52
CA GLN A 104 0.66 -19.86 -0.74
C GLN A 104 0.64 -19.27 -2.17
N LEU A 105 1.51 -19.75 -3.05
CA LEU A 105 1.54 -19.35 -4.45
C LEU A 105 0.97 -20.46 -5.35
N SER A 106 0.33 -20.06 -6.44
CA SER A 106 -0.06 -20.93 -7.54
C SER A 106 0.73 -20.50 -8.78
N GLU A 107 1.56 -21.41 -9.31
CA GLU A 107 2.44 -21.10 -10.46
C GLU A 107 3.29 -19.83 -10.23
N GLY A 108 3.76 -19.64 -8.99
CA GLY A 108 4.58 -18.49 -8.59
C GLY A 108 3.82 -17.18 -8.39
N LYS A 109 2.50 -17.21 -8.39
CA LYS A 109 1.64 -16.02 -8.27
C LYS A 109 0.71 -16.12 -7.07
N LEU A 110 0.27 -14.96 -6.57
CA LEU A 110 -0.76 -14.88 -5.55
C LEU A 110 -2.04 -15.58 -6.00
N GLN A 111 -2.68 -16.29 -5.07
CA GLN A 111 -3.97 -16.95 -5.27
C GLN A 111 -5.15 -16.02 -4.98
N TRP A 112 -4.89 -14.80 -4.54
CA TRP A 112 -5.90 -13.78 -4.23
C TRP A 112 -5.52 -12.46 -4.88
N LYS A 113 -6.50 -11.60 -5.05
CA LYS A 113 -6.32 -10.24 -5.57
C LYS A 113 -6.69 -9.21 -4.52
N ILE A 114 -6.03 -8.06 -4.57
CA ILE A 114 -6.39 -6.91 -3.75
C ILE A 114 -7.68 -6.30 -4.34
N PRO A 115 -8.79 -6.25 -3.60
CA PRO A 115 -10.09 -5.81 -4.15
C PRO A 115 -10.34 -4.31 -4.03
N PHE A 116 -9.44 -3.55 -3.44
CA PHE A 116 -9.59 -2.11 -3.21
C PHE A 116 -8.56 -1.29 -3.99
N ALA A 117 -8.68 0.02 -3.98
CA ALA A 117 -7.75 0.94 -4.64
C ALA A 117 -6.34 0.78 -4.09
N VAL A 118 -5.35 0.79 -4.98
CA VAL A 118 -3.92 0.69 -4.64
C VAL A 118 -3.16 1.79 -5.35
N GLY A 119 -2.40 2.53 -4.58
CA GLY A 119 -1.50 3.56 -5.08
C GLY A 119 -0.06 3.37 -4.62
N MET A 120 0.84 4.09 -5.26
CA MET A 120 2.25 4.18 -4.89
C MET A 120 2.53 5.54 -4.28
N ASP A 121 3.21 5.53 -3.14
CA ASP A 121 3.72 6.73 -2.50
C ASP A 121 4.88 7.33 -3.32
N ARG A 122 5.13 8.60 -3.11
CA ARG A 122 6.31 9.25 -3.68
C ARG A 122 7.56 8.81 -2.91
N VAL A 123 8.46 8.16 -3.61
CA VAL A 123 9.75 7.72 -3.07
C VAL A 123 10.85 8.60 -3.67
N VAL A 124 11.65 9.21 -2.82
CA VAL A 124 12.76 10.09 -3.20
C VAL A 124 14.06 9.60 -2.58
N ALA A 125 15.19 9.94 -3.20
CA ALA A 125 16.51 9.58 -2.66
C ALA A 125 16.78 10.36 -1.36
N GLU A 126 17.46 9.74 -0.41
CA GLU A 126 17.87 10.37 0.86
C GLU A 126 18.67 11.66 0.68
N THR A 127 19.37 11.79 -0.43
CA THR A 127 20.19 12.98 -0.77
C THR A 127 19.35 14.18 -1.17
N GLU A 128 18.07 14.00 -1.45
CA GLU A 128 17.16 15.11 -1.76
C GLU A 128 16.80 15.84 -0.46
N PRO A 129 16.89 17.18 -0.44
CA PRO A 129 16.48 17.92 0.74
C PRO A 129 14.98 17.74 0.99
N VAL A 130 14.65 17.46 2.24
CA VAL A 130 13.25 17.39 2.68
C VAL A 130 12.71 18.82 2.76
N THR A 131 12.12 19.28 1.67
CA THR A 131 11.55 20.63 1.55
C THR A 131 10.07 20.70 1.88
N ASP A 132 9.40 19.57 1.96
CA ASP A 132 7.98 19.50 2.30
C ASP A 132 7.79 19.72 3.82
N GLU A 133 7.16 20.81 4.18
CA GLU A 133 6.88 21.14 5.59
C GLU A 133 6.10 20.06 6.33
N ARG A 134 5.28 19.30 5.62
CA ARG A 134 4.50 18.19 6.19
C ARG A 134 5.44 17.08 6.66
N VAL A 135 6.43 16.72 5.83
CA VAL A 135 7.44 15.70 6.18
C VAL A 135 8.33 16.19 7.30
N GLN A 136 8.75 17.46 7.27
CA GLN A 136 9.54 18.06 8.35
C GLN A 136 8.82 18.05 9.69
N ARG A 137 7.50 18.15 9.68
CA ARG A 137 6.67 18.08 10.89
C ARG A 137 6.77 16.69 11.53
N TYR A 138 6.69 15.62 10.74
CA TYR A 138 6.84 14.24 11.23
C TYR A 138 8.25 13.93 11.74
N ALA A 139 9.28 14.48 11.13
CA ALA A 139 10.65 14.24 11.53
C ALA A 139 11.05 14.90 12.87
N ARG A 140 10.23 15.80 13.40
CA ARG A 140 10.48 16.52 14.66
C ARG A 140 9.77 15.92 15.88
N GLU A 141 8.94 14.92 15.69
CA GLU A 141 8.17 14.22 16.72
C GLU A 141 8.73 12.83 17.02
#